data_2e28fdbe16a7e097a68e226286e8d1bf
#
_entry.id   2e28fdbe16a7e097a68e226286e8d1bf
#
_cell.length_a   1.000
_cell.length_b   1.000
_cell.length_c   1.000
_cell.angle_alpha   90.00
_cell.angle_beta   90.00
_cell.angle_gamma   90.00
#
_symmetry.space_group_name_H-M   'P 1'
#
loop_
_entity.id
_entity.type
_entity.pdbx_description
1 polymer ?
#
loop_
_entity_poly.entity_id
_entity_poly.type
_entity_poly.pdbx_seq_one_letter_code
_entity_poly.pdbx_strand_id
1 'polypeptide(L)'
;SVGCDSEEGFDLAVRHLMRLGHRKIGLISGPLDSYILKARYHAYLEALDKHGLEINENFIGLGYYVAESTRTYIPKLLKEGVTAILFSHDIRAISAITECDDRDIRIPEDLSIIGFDDLPMTSFTTPPLTTIRQDRIALGKCGFYALSCLLNHVAIGSILLRASLIIRESTGP
;
A
#
# COMPACT_ATOMS: atom_id res chain seq x y z
N SER A 1 0.90 -2.43 21.94
CA SER A 1 1.47 -2.12 20.62
C SER A 1 1.07 -0.73 20.15
N VAL A 2 1.87 -0.13 19.26
CA VAL A 2 1.55 1.13 18.58
C VAL A 2 1.66 0.87 17.08
N GLY A 3 0.67 1.27 16.31
CA GLY A 3 0.64 1.03 14.87
C GLY A 3 -0.25 2.00 14.11
N CYS A 4 -0.25 1.88 12.78
CA CYS A 4 -1.19 2.56 11.90
C CYS A 4 -2.31 1.60 11.49
N ASP A 5 -3.51 2.13 11.34
CA ASP A 5 -4.68 1.39 10.88
C ASP A 5 -4.54 1.05 9.39
N SER A 6 -4.06 -0.17 9.13
CA SER A 6 -3.92 -0.68 7.76
C SER A 6 -5.26 -0.94 7.10
N GLU A 7 -6.29 -1.35 7.85
CA GLU A 7 -7.64 -1.61 7.34
C GLU A 7 -8.26 -0.31 6.82
N GLU A 8 -8.21 0.77 7.61
CA GLU A 8 -8.64 2.10 7.16
C GLU A 8 -7.85 2.56 5.93
N GLY A 9 -6.53 2.36 5.92
CA GLY A 9 -5.68 2.76 4.82
C GLY A 9 -6.03 2.07 3.50
N PHE A 10 -6.16 0.75 3.50
CA PHE A 10 -6.53 -0.01 2.30
C PHE A 10 -7.98 0.24 1.88
N ASP A 11 -8.91 0.43 2.82
CA ASP A 11 -10.30 0.82 2.51
C ASP A 11 -10.34 2.16 1.76
N LEU A 12 -9.59 3.16 2.23
CA LEU A 12 -9.48 4.47 1.56
C LEU A 12 -8.92 4.33 0.13
N ALA A 13 -7.87 3.52 -0.05
CA ALA A 13 -7.23 3.31 -1.34
C ALA A 13 -8.15 2.58 -2.33
N VAL A 14 -8.77 1.48 -1.92
CA VAL A 14 -9.71 0.70 -2.76
C VAL A 14 -10.90 1.57 -3.16
N ARG A 15 -11.49 2.30 -2.22
CA ARG A 15 -12.60 3.21 -2.50
C ARG A 15 -12.23 4.32 -3.49
N HIS A 16 -11.01 4.87 -3.39
CA HIS A 16 -10.51 5.85 -4.34
C HIS A 16 -10.39 5.24 -5.75
N LEU A 17 -9.78 4.07 -5.88
CA LEU A 17 -9.64 3.37 -7.16
C LEU A 17 -11.00 3.00 -7.78
N MET A 18 -11.96 2.60 -6.96
CA MET A 18 -13.33 2.32 -7.45
C MET A 18 -14.02 3.56 -8.01
N ARG A 19 -13.80 4.74 -7.40
CA ARG A 19 -14.34 6.01 -7.92
C ARG A 19 -13.72 6.39 -9.28
N LEU A 20 -12.49 5.97 -9.54
CA LEU A 20 -11.81 6.12 -10.82
C LEU A 20 -12.23 5.05 -11.85
N GLY A 21 -13.05 4.07 -11.48
CA GLY A 21 -13.56 3.03 -12.36
C GLY A 21 -12.87 1.67 -12.27
N HIS A 22 -11.79 1.54 -11.48
CA HIS A 22 -11.09 0.28 -11.32
C HIS A 22 -11.95 -0.78 -10.63
N ARG A 23 -11.85 -2.03 -11.11
CA ARG A 23 -12.55 -3.20 -10.54
C ARG A 23 -11.61 -4.38 -10.31
N LYS A 24 -10.56 -4.53 -11.12
CA LYS A 24 -9.50 -5.51 -10.93
C LYS A 24 -8.29 -4.80 -10.33
N ILE A 25 -8.15 -4.93 -9.02
CA ILE A 25 -7.12 -4.25 -8.22
C ILE A 25 -6.17 -5.31 -7.69
N GLY A 26 -4.88 -5.18 -7.97
CA GLY A 26 -3.84 -6.10 -7.51
C GLY A 26 -3.12 -5.61 -6.27
N LEU A 27 -2.32 -6.52 -5.67
CA LEU A 27 -1.39 -6.22 -4.58
C LEU A 27 -0.01 -6.76 -4.92
N ILE A 28 1.04 -5.94 -4.75
CA ILE A 28 2.42 -6.43 -4.68
C ILE A 28 2.98 -6.14 -3.30
N SER A 29 3.36 -7.20 -2.58
CA SER A 29 3.83 -7.14 -1.20
C SER A 29 5.11 -7.93 -0.99
N GLY A 30 5.71 -7.77 0.19
CA GLY A 30 6.73 -8.65 0.71
C GLY A 30 6.16 -9.97 1.25
N PRO A 31 7.03 -10.83 1.79
CA PRO A 31 6.62 -12.12 2.34
C PRO A 31 5.75 -11.94 3.58
N LEU A 32 4.84 -12.88 3.82
CA LEU A 32 3.87 -12.82 4.91
C LEU A 32 4.41 -13.33 6.26
N ASP A 33 5.70 -13.51 6.39
CA ASP A 33 6.39 -13.81 7.67
C ASP A 33 6.52 -12.56 8.57
N SER A 34 6.44 -11.36 7.99
CA SER A 34 6.35 -10.10 8.73
C SER A 34 4.94 -9.83 9.21
N TYR A 35 4.78 -9.56 10.51
CA TYR A 35 3.49 -9.18 11.10
C TYR A 35 2.82 -8.00 10.37
N ILE A 36 3.61 -6.96 10.04
CA ILE A 36 3.10 -5.76 9.36
C ILE A 36 2.62 -6.09 7.94
N LEU A 37 3.40 -6.86 7.18
CA LEU A 37 3.05 -7.22 5.81
C LEU A 37 1.83 -8.16 5.77
N LYS A 38 1.74 -9.07 6.75
CA LYS A 38 0.57 -9.93 6.91
C LYS A 38 -0.69 -9.11 7.25
N ALA A 39 -0.58 -8.12 8.14
CA ALA A 39 -1.70 -7.23 8.48
C ALA A 39 -2.15 -6.42 7.25
N ARG A 40 -1.21 -5.87 6.47
CA ARG A 40 -1.52 -5.14 5.23
C ARG A 40 -2.15 -6.05 4.16
N TYR A 41 -1.69 -7.29 4.05
CA TYR A 41 -2.28 -8.28 3.15
C TYR A 41 -3.76 -8.58 3.52
N HIS A 42 -4.05 -8.81 4.80
CA HIS A 42 -5.43 -9.02 5.26
C HIS A 42 -6.29 -7.77 5.05
N ALA A 43 -5.76 -6.58 5.36
CA ALA A 43 -6.45 -5.31 5.13
C ALA A 43 -6.84 -5.10 3.65
N TYR A 44 -5.96 -5.52 2.72
CA TYR A 44 -6.27 -5.50 1.28
C TYR A 44 -7.44 -6.45 0.96
N LEU A 45 -7.41 -7.69 1.44
CA LEU A 45 -8.48 -8.67 1.19
C LEU A 45 -9.82 -8.19 1.76
N GLU A 46 -9.82 -7.69 2.99
CA GLU A 46 -11.01 -7.14 3.67
C GLU A 46 -11.57 -5.92 2.92
N ALA A 47 -10.71 -5.03 2.41
CA ALA A 47 -11.15 -3.90 1.63
C ALA A 47 -11.83 -4.33 0.32
N LEU A 48 -11.29 -5.34 -0.39
CA LEU A 48 -11.93 -5.87 -1.58
C LEU A 48 -13.29 -6.51 -1.26
N ASP A 49 -13.36 -7.37 -0.25
CA ASP A 49 -14.58 -8.05 0.19
C ASP A 49 -15.68 -7.06 0.57
N LYS A 50 -15.33 -6.08 1.41
CA LYS A 50 -16.24 -4.99 1.85
C LYS A 50 -16.87 -4.23 0.69
N HIS A 51 -16.15 -4.08 -0.41
CA HIS A 51 -16.63 -3.36 -1.59
C HIS A 51 -17.14 -4.28 -2.71
N GLY A 52 -17.25 -5.58 -2.48
CA GLY A 52 -17.76 -6.56 -3.45
C GLY A 52 -16.87 -6.71 -4.69
N LEU A 53 -15.56 -6.50 -4.54
CA LEU A 53 -14.59 -6.70 -5.62
C LEU A 53 -14.06 -8.13 -5.62
N GLU A 54 -13.61 -8.60 -6.79
CA GLU A 54 -13.02 -9.92 -6.96
C GLU A 54 -11.75 -10.08 -6.12
N ILE A 55 -11.72 -11.12 -5.28
CA ILE A 55 -10.51 -11.60 -4.61
C ILE A 55 -9.96 -12.75 -5.45
N ASN A 56 -8.79 -12.54 -6.06
CA ASN A 56 -8.16 -13.51 -6.94
C ASN A 56 -6.67 -13.61 -6.62
N GLU A 57 -6.19 -14.81 -6.33
CA GLU A 57 -4.79 -15.05 -6.01
C GLU A 57 -3.84 -14.64 -7.15
N ASN A 58 -4.31 -14.69 -8.41
CA ASN A 58 -3.55 -14.24 -9.57
C ASN A 58 -3.32 -12.73 -9.60
N PHE A 59 -4.05 -11.95 -8.78
CA PHE A 59 -3.86 -10.50 -8.62
C PHE A 59 -2.85 -10.15 -7.52
N ILE A 60 -2.21 -11.16 -6.91
CA ILE A 60 -1.34 -10.98 -5.75
C ILE A 60 0.09 -11.42 -6.08
N GLY A 61 1.05 -10.53 -5.88
CA GLY A 61 2.48 -10.78 -5.98
C GLY A 61 3.16 -10.69 -4.62
N LEU A 62 3.77 -11.78 -4.16
CA LEU A 62 4.53 -11.82 -2.92
C LEU A 62 6.00 -12.11 -3.22
N GLY A 63 6.91 -11.24 -2.80
CA GLY A 63 8.32 -11.40 -3.09
C GLY A 63 9.24 -10.75 -2.06
N TYR A 64 10.39 -11.39 -1.79
CA TYR A 64 11.39 -10.89 -0.84
C TYR A 64 12.08 -9.62 -1.37
N TYR A 65 12.57 -9.65 -2.59
CA TYR A 65 13.33 -8.57 -3.18
C TYR A 65 12.42 -7.59 -3.92
N VAL A 66 12.64 -6.29 -3.68
CA VAL A 66 11.77 -5.22 -4.20
C VAL A 66 11.75 -5.22 -5.72
N ALA A 67 12.92 -5.05 -6.36
CA ALA A 67 13.04 -4.96 -7.82
C ALA A 67 12.64 -6.26 -8.55
N GLU A 68 12.97 -7.41 -7.98
CA GLU A 68 12.60 -8.70 -8.57
C GLU A 68 11.09 -8.93 -8.54
N SER A 69 10.42 -8.57 -7.41
CA SER A 69 8.98 -8.72 -7.31
C SER A 69 8.22 -7.80 -8.27
N THR A 70 8.64 -6.54 -8.44
CA THR A 70 8.00 -5.64 -9.41
C THR A 70 8.20 -6.15 -10.85
N ARG A 71 9.44 -6.53 -11.22
CA ARG A 71 9.76 -7.08 -12.53
C ARG A 71 8.97 -8.34 -12.86
N THR A 72 8.75 -9.21 -11.87
CA THR A 72 8.07 -10.49 -12.03
C THR A 72 6.56 -10.33 -12.09
N TYR A 73 5.98 -9.53 -11.18
CA TYR A 73 4.54 -9.52 -10.97
C TYR A 73 3.81 -8.49 -11.82
N ILE A 74 4.39 -7.33 -12.16
CA ILE A 74 3.69 -6.33 -12.98
C ILE A 74 3.20 -6.91 -14.31
N PRO A 75 4.03 -7.62 -15.13
CA PRO A 75 3.54 -8.20 -16.37
C PRO A 75 2.48 -9.29 -16.17
N LYS A 76 2.58 -10.06 -15.08
CA LYS A 76 1.59 -11.10 -14.76
C LYS A 76 0.24 -10.49 -14.41
N LEU A 77 0.22 -9.48 -13.54
CA LEU A 77 -1.00 -8.81 -13.12
C LEU A 77 -1.70 -8.11 -14.31
N LEU A 78 -0.93 -7.44 -15.15
CA LEU A 78 -1.46 -6.80 -16.37
C LEU A 78 -2.09 -7.83 -17.33
N LYS A 79 -1.48 -9.01 -17.47
CA LYS A 79 -2.04 -10.11 -18.29
C LYS A 79 -3.38 -10.62 -17.75
N GLU A 80 -3.59 -10.59 -16.44
CA GLU A 80 -4.86 -10.93 -15.78
C GLU A 80 -5.89 -9.80 -15.88
N GLY A 81 -5.53 -8.66 -16.47
CA GLY A 81 -6.38 -7.49 -16.64
C GLY A 81 -6.49 -6.60 -15.40
N VAL A 82 -5.52 -6.68 -14.49
CA VAL A 82 -5.40 -5.74 -13.37
C VAL A 82 -5.09 -4.34 -13.91
N THR A 83 -5.84 -3.34 -13.48
CA THR A 83 -5.72 -1.94 -13.94
C THR A 83 -5.19 -1.01 -12.86
N ALA A 84 -5.13 -1.47 -11.61
CA ALA A 84 -4.53 -0.73 -10.50
C ALA A 84 -3.82 -1.69 -9.54
N ILE A 85 -2.67 -1.29 -9.01
CA ILE A 85 -1.89 -2.06 -8.05
C ILE A 85 -1.67 -1.27 -6.77
N LEU A 86 -2.01 -1.89 -5.64
CA LEU A 86 -1.64 -1.45 -4.31
C LEU A 86 -0.30 -2.08 -3.91
N PHE A 87 0.55 -1.30 -3.27
CA PHE A 87 1.84 -1.77 -2.78
C PHE A 87 1.88 -1.74 -1.26
N SER A 88 2.51 -2.74 -0.66
CA SER A 88 2.63 -2.82 0.80
C SER A 88 3.49 -1.71 1.41
N HIS A 89 4.33 -1.02 0.60
CA HIS A 89 5.10 0.16 1.00
C HIS A 89 5.63 0.93 -0.23
N ASP A 90 5.95 2.20 -0.03
CA ASP A 90 6.33 3.15 -1.09
C ASP A 90 7.56 2.71 -1.88
N ILE A 91 8.55 2.10 -1.25
CA ILE A 91 9.78 1.65 -1.94
C ILE A 91 9.45 0.65 -3.07
N ARG A 92 8.45 -0.23 -2.85
CA ARG A 92 7.99 -1.15 -3.91
C ARG A 92 7.24 -0.40 -5.01
N ALA A 93 6.39 0.56 -4.64
CA ALA A 93 5.67 1.38 -5.61
C ALA A 93 6.63 2.23 -6.47
N ILE A 94 7.68 2.79 -5.87
CA ILE A 94 8.73 3.55 -6.59
C ILE A 94 9.50 2.63 -7.56
N SER A 95 9.86 1.42 -7.11
CA SER A 95 10.47 0.42 -7.99
C SER A 95 9.53 0.02 -9.15
N ALA A 96 8.22 -0.04 -8.87
CA ALA A 96 7.23 -0.32 -9.91
C ALA A 96 7.12 0.80 -10.95
N ILE A 97 7.22 2.07 -10.54
CA ILE A 97 7.24 3.21 -11.46
C ILE A 97 8.43 3.07 -12.43
N THR A 98 9.63 2.76 -11.91
CA THR A 98 10.82 2.53 -12.76
C THR A 98 10.62 1.35 -13.70
N GLU A 99 10.09 0.23 -13.22
CA GLU A 99 9.83 -0.96 -14.05
C GLU A 99 8.78 -0.69 -15.14
N CYS A 100 7.77 0.13 -14.85
CA CYS A 100 6.76 0.55 -15.84
C CYS A 100 7.39 1.44 -16.91
N ASP A 101 8.24 2.39 -16.52
CA ASP A 101 8.97 3.26 -17.46
C ASP A 101 9.87 2.44 -18.40
N ASP A 102 10.61 1.47 -17.86
CA ASP A 102 11.46 0.55 -18.63
C ASP A 102 10.66 -0.31 -19.66
N ARG A 103 9.35 -0.43 -19.49
CA ARG A 103 8.44 -1.24 -20.32
C ARG A 103 7.47 -0.43 -21.15
N ASP A 104 7.60 0.89 -21.17
CA ASP A 104 6.66 1.81 -21.85
C ASP A 104 5.21 1.69 -21.33
N ILE A 105 5.02 1.29 -20.06
CA ILE A 105 3.72 1.25 -19.38
C ILE A 105 3.49 2.62 -18.73
N ARG A 106 2.48 3.33 -19.20
CA ARG A 106 2.18 4.69 -18.72
C ARG A 106 1.41 4.65 -17.40
N ILE A 107 1.85 5.47 -16.46
CA ILE A 107 1.17 5.70 -15.19
C ILE A 107 0.65 7.14 -15.20
N PRO A 108 -0.64 7.38 -15.00
CA PRO A 108 -1.69 6.43 -14.62
C PRO A 108 -2.48 5.79 -15.78
N GLU A 109 -2.21 6.11 -17.05
CA GLU A 109 -3.08 5.83 -18.19
C GLU A 109 -3.25 4.32 -18.46
N ASP A 110 -2.20 3.53 -18.30
CA ASP A 110 -2.22 2.08 -18.51
C ASP A 110 -2.31 1.32 -17.19
N LEU A 111 -1.81 1.92 -16.09
CA LEU A 111 -1.78 1.30 -14.77
C LEU A 111 -1.78 2.36 -13.65
N SER A 112 -2.76 2.32 -12.76
CA SER A 112 -2.75 3.12 -11.55
C SER A 112 -1.93 2.46 -10.43
N ILE A 113 -1.17 3.26 -9.66
CA ILE A 113 -0.29 2.79 -8.59
C ILE A 113 -0.55 3.56 -7.29
N ILE A 114 -0.69 2.84 -6.18
CA ILE A 114 -0.77 3.42 -4.83
C ILE A 114 0.26 2.76 -3.92
N GLY A 115 1.07 3.58 -3.23
CA GLY A 115 2.02 3.16 -2.21
C GLY A 115 1.45 3.15 -0.79
N PHE A 116 2.34 2.91 0.18
CA PHE A 116 2.06 2.98 1.61
C PHE A 116 3.27 3.55 2.33
N ASP A 117 3.11 4.48 3.26
CA ASP A 117 4.00 5.13 4.23
C ASP A 117 4.09 6.66 4.04
N ASP A 118 3.84 7.20 2.86
CA ASP A 118 4.04 8.61 2.47
C ASP A 118 5.47 9.10 2.78
N LEU A 119 6.45 8.39 2.23
CA LEU A 119 7.85 8.78 2.31
C LEU A 119 8.08 10.10 1.54
N PRO A 120 9.00 10.98 1.99
CA PRO A 120 9.25 12.27 1.31
C PRO A 120 9.53 12.14 -0.19
N MET A 121 10.20 11.07 -0.60
CA MET A 121 10.54 10.84 -2.01
C MET A 121 9.35 10.56 -2.92
N THR A 122 8.18 10.22 -2.39
CA THR A 122 6.98 9.94 -3.19
C THR A 122 6.44 11.15 -3.93
N SER A 123 6.74 12.36 -3.46
CA SER A 123 6.38 13.61 -4.14
C SER A 123 7.33 14.00 -5.28
N PHE A 124 8.48 13.32 -5.39
CA PHE A 124 9.52 13.59 -6.40
C PHE A 124 9.62 12.50 -7.46
N THR A 125 8.77 11.48 -7.41
CA THR A 125 8.66 10.48 -8.50
C THR A 125 7.97 11.08 -9.72
N THR A 126 8.13 10.45 -10.88
CA THR A 126 7.45 10.82 -12.12
C THR A 126 6.66 9.61 -12.62
N PRO A 127 5.32 9.65 -12.49
CA PRO A 127 4.50 10.66 -11.84
C PRO A 127 4.64 10.66 -10.30
N PRO A 128 4.27 11.77 -9.60
CA PRO A 128 4.21 11.80 -8.15
C PRO A 128 3.27 10.72 -7.59
N LEU A 129 3.75 9.96 -6.61
CA LEU A 129 3.09 8.75 -6.12
C LEU A 129 1.96 9.05 -5.13
N THR A 130 0.74 8.62 -5.46
CA THR A 130 -0.39 8.49 -4.53
C THR A 130 -0.06 7.42 -3.50
N THR A 131 -0.27 7.72 -2.20
CA THR A 131 0.15 6.81 -1.13
C THR A 131 -0.71 6.93 0.12
N ILE A 132 -0.79 5.84 0.88
CA ILE A 132 -1.42 5.80 2.20
C ILE A 132 -0.42 6.35 3.21
N ARG A 133 -0.79 7.45 3.89
CA ARG A 133 0.06 8.10 4.90
C ARG A 133 -0.11 7.44 6.25
N GLN A 134 1.02 7.08 6.87
CA GLN A 134 1.13 6.91 8.32
C GLN A 134 1.77 8.17 8.92
N ASP A 135 1.17 8.73 9.98
CA ASP A 135 1.79 9.83 10.72
C ASP A 135 2.97 9.30 11.56
N ARG A 136 4.15 9.33 10.96
CA ARG A 136 5.40 8.83 11.59
C ARG A 136 5.78 9.62 12.83
N ILE A 137 5.44 10.91 12.88
CA ILE A 137 5.72 11.75 14.05
C ILE A 137 4.79 11.35 15.19
N ALA A 138 3.49 11.18 14.92
CA ALA A 138 2.54 10.68 15.91
C ALA A 138 2.89 9.26 16.37
N LEU A 139 3.30 8.36 15.43
CA LEU A 139 3.77 7.02 15.77
C LEU A 139 4.96 7.05 16.75
N GLY A 140 5.96 7.91 16.48
CA GLY A 140 7.11 8.09 17.37
C GLY A 140 6.71 8.60 18.76
N LYS A 141 5.84 9.60 18.82
CA LYS A 141 5.32 10.15 20.09
C LYS A 141 4.53 9.11 20.88
N CYS A 142 3.64 8.38 20.23
CA CYS A 142 2.85 7.31 20.87
C CYS A 142 3.75 6.14 21.32
N GLY A 143 4.77 5.81 20.55
CA GLY A 143 5.76 4.79 20.92
C GLY A 143 6.54 5.19 22.17
N PHE A 144 7.01 6.43 22.23
CA PHE A 144 7.68 6.97 23.42
C PHE A 144 6.76 6.98 24.65
N TYR A 145 5.51 7.44 24.47
CA TYR A 145 4.51 7.43 25.55
C TYR A 145 4.26 6.00 26.05
N ALA A 146 4.05 5.06 25.12
CA ALA A 146 3.82 3.66 25.50
C ALA A 146 5.01 3.06 26.27
N LEU A 147 6.24 3.34 25.82
CA LEU A 147 7.44 2.92 26.53
C LEU A 147 7.54 3.53 27.93
N SER A 148 7.28 4.84 28.06
CA SER A 148 7.25 5.51 29.36
C SER A 148 6.24 4.90 30.33
N CYS A 149 5.03 4.55 29.86
CA CYS A 149 4.04 3.86 30.66
C CYS A 149 4.56 2.50 31.15
N LEU A 150 5.14 1.70 30.25
CA LEU A 150 5.67 0.38 30.60
C LEU A 150 6.81 0.45 31.62
N LEU A 151 7.71 1.42 31.47
CA LEU A 151 8.83 1.63 32.43
C LEU A 151 8.33 2.05 33.82
N ASN A 152 7.19 2.71 33.90
CA ASN A 152 6.54 3.10 35.15
C ASN A 152 5.49 2.07 35.63
N HIS A 153 5.49 0.86 35.07
CA HIS A 153 4.56 -0.22 35.40
C HIS A 153 3.07 0.15 35.18
N VAL A 154 2.79 1.12 34.28
CA VAL A 154 1.44 1.49 33.90
C VAL A 154 1.00 0.61 32.73
N ALA A 155 -0.11 -0.10 32.91
CA ALA A 155 -0.69 -0.91 31.83
C ALA A 155 -1.21 0.01 30.70
N ILE A 156 -0.82 -0.30 29.47
CA ILE A 156 -1.29 0.42 28.27
C ILE A 156 -1.78 -0.56 27.22
N GLY A 157 -2.94 -0.26 26.63
CA GLY A 157 -3.49 -1.01 25.51
C GLY A 157 -2.78 -0.72 24.18
N SER A 158 -3.28 -1.29 23.10
CA SER A 158 -2.82 -0.99 21.76
C SER A 158 -3.29 0.40 21.32
N ILE A 159 -2.39 1.18 20.74
CA ILE A 159 -2.67 2.48 20.13
C ILE A 159 -2.65 2.29 18.62
N LEU A 160 -3.77 2.56 17.95
CA LEU A 160 -3.89 2.49 16.52
C LEU A 160 -4.13 3.90 15.97
N LEU A 161 -3.22 4.40 15.16
CA LEU A 161 -3.33 5.72 14.53
C LEU A 161 -4.06 5.61 13.21
N ARG A 162 -4.89 6.59 12.92
CA ARG A 162 -5.64 6.67 11.67
C ARG A 162 -4.72 6.81 10.47
N ALA A 163 -5.11 6.18 9.36
CA ALA A 163 -4.50 6.37 8.07
C ALA A 163 -5.17 7.52 7.29
N SER A 164 -4.47 8.05 6.30
CA SER A 164 -5.05 8.97 5.31
C SER A 164 -4.50 8.66 3.92
N LEU A 165 -5.28 8.94 2.88
CA LEU A 165 -4.83 8.80 1.50
C LEU A 165 -4.36 10.14 0.97
N ILE A 166 -3.12 10.19 0.48
CA ILE A 166 -2.52 11.34 -0.16
C ILE A 166 -2.57 11.12 -1.67
N ILE A 167 -3.53 11.78 -2.31
CA ILE A 167 -3.75 11.64 -3.75
C ILE A 167 -2.75 12.54 -4.48
N ARG A 168 -2.04 11.96 -5.45
CA ARG A 168 -1.11 12.61 -6.37
C ARG A 168 -1.44 12.20 -7.81
N GLU A 169 -0.44 12.01 -8.67
CA GLU A 169 -0.64 11.84 -10.11
C GLU A 169 -0.51 10.37 -10.59
N SER A 170 -0.21 9.42 -9.70
CA SER A 170 -0.03 7.99 -10.07
C SER A 170 -1.33 7.20 -10.15
N THR A 171 -2.49 7.86 -10.03
CA THR A 171 -3.82 7.23 -10.17
C THR A 171 -4.70 8.03 -11.12
N GLY A 172 -5.38 7.35 -12.03
CA GLY A 172 -6.30 7.92 -13.03
C GLY A 172 -7.42 6.94 -13.39
N PRO A 173 -8.37 7.35 -14.24
CA PRO A 173 -9.47 6.50 -14.70
C PRO A 173 -8.99 5.39 -15.64
#